data_3115aa5c3f609fb1aaf767452d31cc0f
#
_entry.id   3115aa5c3f609fb1aaf767452d31cc0f
#
_cell.length_a   1.000
_cell.length_b   1.000
_cell.length_c   1.000
_cell.angle_alpha   90.00
_cell.angle_beta   90.00
_cell.angle_gamma   90.00
#
_symmetry.space_group_name_H-M   'P 1'
#
loop_
_entity.id
_entity.type
_entity.pdbx_description
1 polymer ?
#
loop_
_entity_poly.entity_id
_entity_poly.type
_entity_poly.pdbx_seq_one_letter_code
_entity_poly.pdbx_strand_id
1 'polypeptide(L)'
;MKMNFFNGKPLQLFLSAALVVSTLFVSCDKEDDDDMTDQTYSTAGNASGSQMNPSNTGTSTGALTGTYNARTNVWQYNITWANLSTTAGLVQVYGPAGVGVNGTLLFPLAITTPGTSGSASGNITLTDAQETALLANNTYFTISSTTFPSGEIRGQITSMVN
;
A
#
# COMPACT_ATOMS: atom_id res chain seq x y z
N MET A 1 -31.74 -89.39 26.67
CA MET A 1 -31.87 -90.24 25.47
C MET A 1 -30.99 -89.69 24.38
N LYS A 2 -29.92 -90.45 24.16
CA LYS A 2 -29.24 -90.69 22.88
C LYS A 2 -28.90 -89.45 21.99
N MET A 3 -27.57 -89.05 21.92
CA MET A 3 -26.64 -89.57 20.91
C MET A 3 -26.88 -88.88 19.54
N ASN A 4 -25.94 -88.43 18.72
CA ASN A 4 -24.54 -88.70 18.50
C ASN A 4 -24.01 -87.58 17.55
N PHE A 5 -22.75 -87.20 17.69
CA PHE A 5 -21.65 -87.37 16.73
C PHE A 5 -21.83 -86.86 15.29
N PHE A 6 -21.01 -85.94 14.85
CA PHE A 6 -19.86 -86.11 13.92
C PHE A 6 -19.24 -84.77 13.65
N ASN A 7 -18.12 -84.49 14.07
CA ASN A 7 -16.74 -84.61 13.61
C ASN A 7 -16.55 -84.35 12.10
N GLY A 8 -15.83 -83.33 11.80
CA GLY A 8 -15.40 -83.03 10.45
C GLY A 8 -14.62 -81.73 10.34
N LYS A 9 -13.35 -81.70 10.81
CA LYS A 9 -12.35 -80.90 10.14
C LYS A 9 -12.03 -81.55 8.78
N PRO A 10 -11.77 -80.78 7.73
CA PRO A 10 -10.41 -80.25 7.57
C PRO A 10 -10.28 -78.94 6.73
N LEU A 11 -9.11 -78.55 6.78
CA LEU A 11 -8.27 -78.06 5.73
C LEU A 11 -8.21 -76.53 5.56
N GLN A 12 -7.13 -76.07 6.07
CA GLN A 12 -6.47 -74.79 5.80
C GLN A 12 -6.39 -74.47 4.30
N LEU A 13 -6.74 -73.28 3.96
CA LEU A 13 -6.09 -72.65 2.83
C LEU A 13 -5.69 -71.21 3.28
N PHE A 14 -4.41 -71.10 3.54
CA PHE A 14 -3.77 -69.82 3.74
C PHE A 14 -3.84 -69.08 2.41
N LEU A 15 -4.63 -67.96 2.36
CA LEU A 15 -4.49 -66.96 1.35
C LEU A 15 -4.07 -65.73 2.04
N SER A 16 -2.77 -65.50 2.11
CA SER A 16 -2.13 -64.29 2.52
C SER A 16 -2.42 -63.19 1.49
N ALA A 17 -3.48 -62.44 1.74
CA ALA A 17 -3.65 -61.17 1.05
C ALA A 17 -2.78 -60.13 1.75
N ALA A 18 -1.62 -59.91 1.17
CA ALA A 18 -0.78 -58.76 1.55
C ALA A 18 -1.54 -57.48 1.19
N LEU A 19 -2.13 -56.84 2.21
CA LEU A 19 -2.69 -55.51 2.09
C LEU A 19 -1.53 -54.53 2.01
N VAL A 20 -1.09 -54.23 0.80
CA VAL A 20 -0.18 -53.12 0.54
C VAL A 20 -0.97 -51.84 0.81
N VAL A 21 -0.84 -51.34 2.04
CA VAL A 21 -1.24 -49.99 2.37
C VAL A 21 -0.22 -49.05 1.72
N SER A 22 -0.49 -48.65 0.48
CA SER A 22 0.21 -47.56 -0.14
C SER A 22 -0.24 -46.28 0.57
N THR A 23 0.51 -45.87 1.60
CA THR A 23 0.42 -44.52 2.13
C THR A 23 0.87 -43.57 1.03
N LEU A 24 -0.10 -43.01 0.32
CA LEU A 24 0.12 -41.80 -0.45
C LEU A 24 0.48 -40.72 0.55
N PHE A 25 1.76 -40.50 0.73
CA PHE A 25 2.23 -39.20 1.26
C PHE A 25 1.86 -38.20 0.20
N VAL A 26 0.69 -37.55 0.35
CA VAL A 26 0.44 -36.26 -0.22
C VAL A 26 1.41 -35.35 0.52
N SER A 27 2.60 -35.20 -0.04
CA SER A 27 3.45 -34.06 0.23
C SER A 27 2.62 -32.86 -0.20
N CYS A 28 1.94 -32.22 0.74
CA CYS A 28 1.67 -30.82 0.59
C CYS A 28 3.04 -30.16 0.62
N ASP A 29 3.66 -30.05 -0.54
CA ASP A 29 4.55 -28.95 -0.77
C ASP A 29 3.68 -27.71 -0.55
N LYS A 30 3.73 -27.16 0.65
CA LYS A 30 3.58 -25.74 0.83
C LYS A 30 4.69 -25.15 -0.03
N GLU A 31 4.36 -24.89 -1.28
CA GLU A 31 4.94 -23.77 -1.94
C GLU A 31 4.50 -22.59 -1.07
N ASP A 32 5.33 -22.26 -0.08
CA ASP A 32 5.39 -20.93 0.47
C ASP A 32 5.89 -20.09 -0.71
N ASP A 33 5.02 -19.91 -1.70
CA ASP A 33 5.09 -18.80 -2.60
C ASP A 33 4.89 -17.54 -1.74
N ASP A 34 5.94 -17.19 -1.01
CA ASP A 34 6.28 -15.80 -0.78
C ASP A 34 6.59 -15.19 -2.16
N ASP A 35 5.65 -15.31 -3.08
CA ASP A 35 5.50 -14.39 -4.18
C ASP A 35 5.08 -13.04 -3.55
N MET A 36 6.01 -12.47 -2.79
CA MET A 36 6.09 -11.05 -2.58
C MET A 36 6.32 -10.46 -3.97
N THR A 37 5.28 -10.53 -4.79
CA THR A 37 5.23 -9.81 -6.04
C THR A 37 5.67 -8.40 -5.71
N ASP A 38 6.58 -7.90 -6.50
CA ASP A 38 7.14 -6.55 -6.37
C ASP A 38 6.02 -5.56 -6.69
N GLN A 39 4.96 -5.57 -5.82
CA GLN A 39 3.74 -4.84 -6.04
C GLN A 39 4.03 -3.35 -5.96
N THR A 40 3.81 -2.68 -7.06
CA THR A 40 4.00 -1.26 -7.19
C THR A 40 2.67 -0.54 -7.37
N TYR A 41 2.62 0.68 -6.90
CA TYR A 41 1.44 1.54 -7.00
C TYR A 41 1.86 2.86 -7.64
N SER A 42 1.14 3.28 -8.66
CA SER A 42 1.24 4.65 -9.16
C SER A 42 0.52 5.60 -8.22
N THR A 43 1.15 6.74 -7.90
CA THR A 43 0.52 7.78 -7.10
C THR A 43 0.38 9.06 -7.88
N ALA A 44 -0.74 9.77 -7.72
CA ALA A 44 -1.03 11.02 -8.41
C ALA A 44 -1.88 11.95 -7.53
N GLY A 45 -1.80 13.24 -7.82
CA GLY A 45 -2.63 14.25 -7.15
C GLY A 45 -2.51 15.60 -7.82
N ASN A 46 -3.61 16.34 -7.91
CA ASN A 46 -3.62 17.73 -8.35
C ASN A 46 -3.94 18.64 -7.17
N ALA A 47 -3.20 19.74 -7.02
CA ALA A 47 -3.34 20.67 -5.92
C ALA A 47 -3.86 22.02 -6.38
N SER A 48 -4.68 22.64 -5.53
CA SER A 48 -5.19 23.99 -5.71
C SER A 48 -5.52 24.63 -4.36
N GLY A 49 -5.69 25.96 -4.35
CA GLY A 49 -6.13 26.69 -3.17
C GLY A 49 -7.55 26.33 -2.74
N SER A 50 -8.41 25.95 -3.69
CA SER A 50 -9.79 25.53 -3.40
C SER A 50 -9.90 24.23 -2.61
N GLN A 51 -8.87 23.40 -2.62
CA GLN A 51 -8.80 22.15 -1.85
C GLN A 51 -8.27 22.36 -0.41
N MET A 52 -7.76 23.54 -0.09
CA MET A 52 -7.38 23.88 1.29
C MET A 52 -8.59 23.90 2.22
N ASN A 53 -8.36 23.70 3.50
CA ASN A 53 -9.41 23.86 4.52
C ASN A 53 -8.87 24.71 5.69
N PRO A 54 -9.29 25.98 5.81
CA PRO A 54 -10.23 26.69 4.91
C PRO A 54 -9.65 26.92 3.50
N SER A 55 -10.54 26.94 2.50
CA SER A 55 -10.15 27.17 1.09
C SER A 55 -9.70 28.63 0.86
N ASN A 56 -8.82 28.80 -0.13
CA ASN A 56 -8.47 30.11 -0.64
C ASN A 56 -8.79 30.22 -2.15
N THR A 57 -8.84 31.45 -2.65
CA THR A 57 -9.22 31.75 -4.06
C THR A 57 -8.01 31.97 -4.98
N GLY A 58 -6.82 31.58 -4.53
CA GLY A 58 -5.59 31.72 -5.34
C GLY A 58 -5.67 30.88 -6.62
N THR A 59 -4.91 31.30 -7.63
CA THR A 59 -4.78 30.60 -8.92
C THR A 59 -3.59 29.64 -8.96
N SER A 60 -2.93 29.44 -7.82
CA SER A 60 -1.80 28.54 -7.65
C SER A 60 -2.23 27.09 -7.89
N THR A 61 -1.39 26.35 -8.59
CA THR A 61 -1.63 24.96 -8.93
C THR A 61 -0.42 24.09 -8.60
N GLY A 62 -0.65 22.79 -8.41
CA GLY A 62 0.40 21.80 -8.24
C GLY A 62 -0.04 20.43 -8.74
N ALA A 63 0.94 19.59 -9.02
CA ALA A 63 0.71 18.21 -9.41
C ALA A 63 1.73 17.30 -8.73
N LEU A 64 1.27 16.12 -8.34
CA LEU A 64 2.08 15.04 -7.80
C LEU A 64 2.00 13.84 -8.73
N THR A 65 3.14 13.23 -9.00
CA THR A 65 3.27 11.89 -9.58
C THR A 65 4.30 11.10 -8.78
N GLY A 66 4.12 9.79 -8.69
CA GLY A 66 5.08 8.97 -7.95
C GLY A 66 4.80 7.48 -8.11
N THR A 67 5.68 6.68 -7.54
CA THR A 67 5.54 5.22 -7.48
C THR A 67 5.88 4.74 -6.07
N TYR A 68 5.02 3.93 -5.50
CA TYR A 68 5.26 3.25 -4.24
C TYR A 68 5.52 1.77 -4.49
N ASN A 69 6.57 1.23 -3.87
CA ASN A 69 6.91 -0.19 -3.91
C ASN A 69 6.64 -0.80 -2.54
N ALA A 70 5.65 -1.71 -2.46
CA ALA A 70 5.21 -2.31 -1.21
C ALA A 70 6.24 -3.26 -0.58
N ARG A 71 7.13 -3.85 -1.39
CA ARG A 71 8.17 -4.74 -0.88
C ARG A 71 9.28 -4.01 -0.15
N THR A 72 9.63 -2.80 -0.63
CA THR A 72 10.72 -2.00 -0.06
C THR A 72 10.23 -0.87 0.83
N ASN A 73 8.90 -0.63 0.88
CA ASN A 73 8.25 0.50 1.53
C ASN A 73 8.73 1.87 1.04
N VAL A 74 9.30 1.91 -0.16
CA VAL A 74 9.87 3.15 -0.73
C VAL A 74 8.84 3.83 -1.62
N TRP A 75 8.55 5.08 -1.31
CA TRP A 75 7.77 5.96 -2.15
C TRP A 75 8.69 6.95 -2.86
N GLN A 76 8.72 6.89 -4.19
CA GLN A 76 9.35 7.87 -5.06
C GLN A 76 8.30 8.90 -5.43
N TYR A 77 8.63 10.18 -5.29
CA TYR A 77 7.69 11.27 -5.58
C TYR A 77 8.33 12.34 -6.43
N ASN A 78 7.51 12.98 -7.24
CA ASN A 78 7.81 14.22 -7.93
C ASN A 78 6.59 15.14 -7.85
N ILE A 79 6.77 16.31 -7.24
CA ILE A 79 5.74 17.33 -7.07
C ILE A 79 6.22 18.57 -7.81
N THR A 80 5.34 19.15 -8.58
CA THR A 80 5.58 20.44 -9.25
C THR A 80 4.50 21.43 -8.83
N TRP A 81 4.82 22.71 -8.86
CA TRP A 81 3.86 23.78 -8.61
C TRP A 81 4.13 25.00 -9.48
N ALA A 82 3.12 25.82 -9.63
CA ALA A 82 3.19 27.06 -10.37
C ALA A 82 2.28 28.13 -9.74
N ASN A 83 2.69 29.38 -9.94
CA ASN A 83 1.92 30.59 -9.58
C ASN A 83 1.63 30.71 -8.09
N LEU A 84 2.52 30.23 -7.20
CA LEU A 84 2.40 30.55 -5.77
C LEU A 84 2.54 32.09 -5.58
N SER A 85 1.89 32.61 -4.55
CA SER A 85 1.92 34.01 -4.20
C SER A 85 3.32 34.52 -3.85
N THR A 86 4.13 33.65 -3.24
CA THR A 86 5.55 33.87 -2.94
C THR A 86 6.29 32.54 -3.08
N THR A 87 7.61 32.56 -2.90
CA THR A 87 8.45 31.36 -2.92
C THR A 87 7.90 30.29 -1.96
N ALA A 88 7.89 29.04 -2.43
CA ALA A 88 7.49 27.89 -1.62
C ALA A 88 8.33 27.80 -0.34
N GLY A 89 7.65 27.66 0.80
CA GLY A 89 8.28 27.51 2.11
C GLY A 89 8.48 26.04 2.51
N LEU A 90 7.39 25.29 2.53
CA LEU A 90 7.37 23.89 2.92
C LEU A 90 6.52 23.08 1.94
N VAL A 91 6.93 21.84 1.69
CA VAL A 91 6.11 20.80 1.07
C VAL A 91 5.94 19.71 2.09
N GLN A 92 4.70 19.37 2.42
CA GLN A 92 4.39 18.46 3.52
C GLN A 92 3.27 17.49 3.15
N VAL A 93 3.34 16.26 3.68
CA VAL A 93 2.31 15.25 3.55
C VAL A 93 1.60 15.06 4.88
N TYR A 94 0.29 14.98 4.81
CA TYR A 94 -0.63 14.86 5.94
C TYR A 94 -1.55 13.64 5.77
N GLY A 95 -2.04 13.11 6.88
CA GLY A 95 -3.00 12.00 6.93
C GLY A 95 -3.08 11.35 8.31
N PRO A 96 -3.94 10.31 8.48
CA PRO A 96 -4.97 9.93 7.52
C PRO A 96 -6.10 10.97 7.49
N ALA A 97 -6.53 11.37 6.31
CA ALA A 97 -7.67 12.28 6.13
C ALA A 97 -8.18 12.22 4.68
N GLY A 98 -9.49 12.18 4.54
CA GLY A 98 -10.16 12.26 3.25
C GLY A 98 -10.16 13.68 2.67
N VAL A 99 -10.78 13.82 1.50
CA VAL A 99 -10.91 15.11 0.80
C VAL A 99 -11.60 16.14 1.69
N GLY A 100 -11.01 17.34 1.80
CA GLY A 100 -11.57 18.45 2.56
C GLY A 100 -11.41 18.34 4.09
N VAL A 101 -10.86 17.26 4.61
CA VAL A 101 -10.61 17.06 6.05
C VAL A 101 -9.14 17.32 6.36
N ASN A 102 -8.84 18.04 7.43
CA ASN A 102 -7.46 18.25 7.88
C ASN A 102 -6.98 17.04 8.70
N GLY A 103 -5.83 16.50 8.31
CA GLY A 103 -5.12 15.40 9.00
C GLY A 103 -3.92 15.90 9.79
N THR A 104 -3.21 14.98 10.40
CA THR A 104 -1.95 15.24 11.09
C THR A 104 -0.78 15.23 10.12
N LEU A 105 0.30 15.95 10.45
CA LEU A 105 1.54 15.90 9.67
C LEU A 105 2.14 14.49 9.74
N LEU A 106 2.36 13.88 8.58
CA LEU A 106 3.06 12.61 8.47
C LEU A 106 4.56 12.81 8.29
N PHE A 107 4.95 13.64 7.31
CA PHE A 107 6.35 13.97 7.04
C PHE A 107 6.50 15.17 6.11
N PRO A 108 7.62 15.91 6.20
CA PRO A 108 8.01 16.92 5.23
C PRO A 108 8.69 16.28 4.01
N LEU A 109 8.65 17.01 2.88
CA LEU A 109 9.35 16.64 1.63
C LEU A 109 10.37 17.72 1.28
N ALA A 110 11.51 17.30 0.73
CA ALA A 110 12.58 18.21 0.35
C ALA A 110 12.22 18.97 -0.93
N ILE A 111 12.32 20.30 -0.89
CA ILE A 111 12.21 21.16 -2.07
C ILE A 111 13.49 21.02 -2.90
N THR A 112 13.34 20.69 -4.17
CA THR A 112 14.46 20.53 -5.10
C THR A 112 14.72 21.82 -5.86
N THR A 113 13.66 22.48 -6.32
CA THR A 113 13.73 23.76 -7.02
C THR A 113 12.79 24.76 -6.31
N PRO A 114 13.32 25.69 -5.49
CA PRO A 114 12.49 26.68 -4.82
C PRO A 114 12.01 27.77 -5.79
N GLY A 115 10.90 28.44 -5.46
CA GLY A 115 10.34 29.52 -6.26
C GLY A 115 8.83 29.61 -6.13
N THR A 116 8.24 30.59 -6.80
CA THR A 116 6.78 30.69 -7.01
C THR A 116 6.30 29.61 -7.97
N SER A 117 7.20 29.10 -8.80
CA SER A 117 7.08 27.85 -9.56
C SER A 117 8.32 27.02 -9.24
N GLY A 118 8.15 25.72 -9.04
CA GLY A 118 9.25 24.87 -8.61
C GLY A 118 8.88 23.42 -8.49
N SER A 119 9.73 22.67 -7.79
CA SER A 119 9.55 21.21 -7.62
C SER A 119 10.11 20.70 -6.30
N ALA A 120 9.55 19.57 -5.87
CA ALA A 120 10.07 18.73 -4.80
C ALA A 120 10.09 17.28 -5.31
N SER A 121 11.24 16.63 -5.26
CA SER A 121 11.37 15.24 -5.70
C SER A 121 12.34 14.47 -4.81
N GLY A 122 12.11 13.17 -4.68
CA GLY A 122 12.95 12.30 -3.87
C GLY A 122 12.32 10.96 -3.60
N ASN A 123 12.91 10.27 -2.63
CA ASN A 123 12.46 8.98 -2.15
C ASN A 123 12.31 9.06 -0.63
N ILE A 124 11.30 8.37 -0.09
CA ILE A 124 11.11 8.22 1.35
C ILE A 124 10.65 6.79 1.65
N THR A 125 11.20 6.20 2.71
CA THR A 125 10.69 4.92 3.22
C THR A 125 9.54 5.21 4.16
N LEU A 126 8.36 4.63 3.86
CA LEU A 126 7.16 4.79 4.67
C LEU A 126 7.14 3.78 5.82
N THR A 127 6.53 4.18 6.94
CA THR A 127 6.11 3.25 7.97
C THR A 127 4.81 2.56 7.55
N ASP A 128 4.47 1.42 8.17
CA ASP A 128 3.23 0.66 7.87
C ASP A 128 1.97 1.53 7.99
N ALA A 129 1.94 2.44 8.97
CA ALA A 129 0.82 3.36 9.14
C ALA A 129 0.72 4.41 8.02
N GLN A 130 1.86 4.90 7.53
CA GLN A 130 1.92 5.84 6.40
C GLN A 130 1.57 5.15 5.09
N GLU A 131 2.05 3.92 4.87
CA GLU A 131 1.66 3.06 3.75
C GLU A 131 0.15 2.85 3.74
N THR A 132 -0.41 2.37 4.87
CA THR A 132 -1.86 2.14 4.99
C THR A 132 -2.66 3.40 4.62
N ALA A 133 -2.23 4.57 5.09
CA ALA A 133 -2.90 5.83 4.78
C ALA A 133 -2.75 6.20 3.29
N LEU A 134 -1.57 5.98 2.69
CA LEU A 134 -1.32 6.24 1.27
C LEU A 134 -2.19 5.35 0.38
N LEU A 135 -2.17 4.04 0.63
CA LEU A 135 -2.91 3.05 -0.18
C LEU A 135 -4.43 3.17 -0.02
N ALA A 136 -4.89 3.66 1.13
CA ALA A 136 -6.31 3.97 1.35
C ALA A 136 -6.76 5.30 0.72
N ASN A 137 -5.90 6.02 0.00
CA ASN A 137 -6.15 7.36 -0.57
C ASN A 137 -6.51 8.41 0.50
N ASN A 138 -6.02 8.22 1.72
CA ASN A 138 -6.27 9.09 2.88
C ASN A 138 -5.07 9.99 3.20
N THR A 139 -4.25 10.30 2.22
CA THR A 139 -3.15 11.25 2.35
C THR A 139 -3.31 12.42 1.39
N TYR A 140 -2.79 13.56 1.78
CA TYR A 140 -2.73 14.73 0.93
C TYR A 140 -1.42 15.47 1.12
N PHE A 141 -0.98 16.20 0.10
CA PHE A 141 0.16 17.10 0.22
C PHE A 141 -0.29 18.55 0.24
N THR A 142 0.51 19.40 0.88
CA THR A 142 0.37 20.85 0.86
C THR A 142 1.67 21.50 0.45
N ILE A 143 1.57 22.66 -0.18
CA ILE A 143 2.69 23.55 -0.44
C ILE A 143 2.37 24.88 0.21
N SER A 144 3.21 25.29 1.14
CA SER A 144 3.07 26.58 1.81
C SER A 144 3.90 27.67 1.13
N SER A 145 3.56 28.91 1.40
CA SER A 145 4.36 30.08 1.05
C SER A 145 4.41 31.05 2.25
N THR A 146 5.19 32.11 2.15
CA THR A 146 5.22 33.13 3.22
C THR A 146 3.88 33.82 3.40
N THR A 147 3.08 33.96 2.35
CA THR A 147 1.72 34.50 2.41
C THR A 147 0.74 33.53 3.06
N PHE A 148 0.93 32.23 2.84
CA PHE A 148 0.09 31.18 3.37
C PHE A 148 0.94 30.13 4.10
N PRO A 149 1.40 30.42 5.32
CA PRO A 149 2.32 29.55 6.06
C PRO A 149 1.70 28.20 6.45
N SER A 150 0.38 28.12 6.58
CA SER A 150 -0.35 26.86 6.84
C SER A 150 -0.66 26.04 5.58
N GLY A 151 -0.29 26.53 4.40
CA GLY A 151 -0.54 25.92 3.10
C GLY A 151 -1.25 26.86 2.14
N GLU A 152 -0.73 27.00 0.94
CA GLU A 152 -1.34 27.78 -0.13
C GLU A 152 -2.15 26.89 -1.07
N ILE A 153 -1.64 25.70 -1.38
CA ILE A 153 -2.33 24.69 -2.18
C ILE A 153 -2.28 23.33 -1.50
N ARG A 154 -3.32 22.55 -1.74
CA ARG A 154 -3.48 21.16 -1.27
C ARG A 154 -3.91 20.28 -2.41
N GLY A 155 -3.40 19.04 -2.45
CA GLY A 155 -3.83 18.00 -3.36
C GLY A 155 -4.00 16.67 -2.64
N GLN A 156 -5.15 16.01 -2.80
CA GLN A 156 -5.32 14.64 -2.33
C GLN A 156 -4.43 13.71 -3.15
N ILE A 157 -3.79 12.75 -2.50
CA ILE A 157 -2.96 11.74 -3.16
C ILE A 157 -3.83 10.50 -3.37
N THR A 158 -3.88 10.04 -4.61
CA THR A 158 -4.53 8.78 -4.99
C THR A 158 -3.48 7.77 -5.38
N SER A 159 -3.69 6.51 -5.03
CA SER A 159 -2.84 5.38 -5.38
C SER A 159 -3.63 4.35 -6.18
N MET A 160 -2.98 3.77 -7.19
CA MET A 160 -3.55 2.71 -8.03
C MET A 160 -2.50 1.62 -8.22
N VAL A 161 -2.91 0.37 -8.13
CA VAL A 161 -2.07 -0.80 -8.42
C VAL A 161 -1.64 -0.78 -9.88
N ASN A 162 -0.37 -1.06 -10.17
CA ASN A 162 0.17 -1.19 -11.53
C ASN A 162 -0.02 -2.60 -12.06
#